data_86b3a219eff2c2f3f2c7be37227c64d0
#
_entry.id   86b3a219eff2c2f3f2c7be37227c64d0
#
_cell.length_a   1.000
_cell.length_b   1.000
_cell.length_c   1.000
_cell.angle_alpha   90.00
_cell.angle_beta   90.00
_cell.angle_gamma   90.00
#
_symmetry.space_group_name_H-M   'P 1'
#
loop_
_entity.id
_entity.type
_entity.pdbx_description
1 polymer ?
#
loop_
_entity_poly.entity_id
_entity_poly.type
_entity_poly.pdbx_seq_one_letter_code
_entity_poly.pdbx_strand_id
1 'polypeptide(L)'
;MSREFACEVALCDLKSEPVKRFDAYWRSKWHGDALPRRLDIDPSEILDLLPLFILADIEAQPFRVRFRLCGTRVSLLDEELTGRYLDDLKNTSADEKQRIQTMYERVCLDRQPLYMRASNPSQQTGNLLRLEGAIWPLSSDGGRVDKCAAIEDFPDLG
;
A
#
# COMPACT_ATOMS: atom_id res chain seq x y z
N MET A 1 5.23 10.54 11.11
CA MET A 1 4.88 9.58 12.15
C MET A 1 5.76 8.35 12.00
N SER A 2 6.54 7.99 13.01
CA SER A 2 7.34 6.77 12.92
C SER A 2 6.47 5.56 13.31
N ARG A 3 6.52 4.50 12.50
CA ARG A 3 5.82 3.24 12.76
C ARG A 3 6.74 2.36 13.60
N GLU A 4 6.43 2.26 14.89
CA GLU A 4 7.38 1.63 15.82
C GLU A 4 7.45 0.10 15.70
N PHE A 5 6.37 -0.55 15.26
CA PHE A 5 6.32 -2.01 15.21
C PHE A 5 5.64 -2.48 13.91
N ALA A 6 6.37 -2.40 12.79
CA ALA A 6 5.88 -2.93 11.53
C ALA A 6 6.34 -4.38 11.37
N CYS A 7 5.41 -5.28 11.07
CA CYS A 7 5.72 -6.68 10.75
C CYS A 7 4.89 -7.19 9.59
N GLU A 8 5.49 -8.08 8.81
CA GLU A 8 4.77 -8.83 7.79
C GLU A 8 3.89 -9.89 8.45
N VAL A 9 2.66 -10.03 7.97
CA VAL A 9 1.69 -11.01 8.47
C VAL A 9 1.02 -11.73 7.30
N ALA A 10 0.31 -12.81 7.60
CA ALA A 10 -0.54 -13.47 6.62
C ALA A 10 -1.87 -12.71 6.48
N LEU A 11 -2.50 -12.81 5.31
CA LEU A 11 -3.81 -12.20 5.06
C LEU A 11 -4.84 -12.61 6.12
N CYS A 12 -4.85 -13.89 6.52
CA CYS A 12 -5.80 -14.40 7.50
C CYS A 12 -5.63 -13.82 8.90
N ASP A 13 -4.47 -13.21 9.19
CA ASP A 13 -4.20 -12.58 10.48
C ASP A 13 -4.69 -11.13 10.54
N LEU A 14 -5.12 -10.57 9.42
CA LEU A 14 -5.61 -9.20 9.35
C LEU A 14 -7.09 -9.13 9.74
N LYS A 15 -7.46 -8.02 10.38
CA LYS A 15 -8.84 -7.70 10.73
C LYS A 15 -9.47 -6.74 9.72
N SER A 16 -8.66 -6.03 8.95
CA SER A 16 -9.14 -5.02 8.00
C SER A 16 -9.99 -5.64 6.90
N GLU A 17 -11.27 -5.33 6.88
CA GLU A 17 -12.17 -5.73 5.80
C GLU A 17 -11.82 -5.05 4.47
N PRO A 18 -11.43 -3.76 4.42
CA PRO A 18 -10.96 -3.13 3.19
C PRO A 18 -9.81 -3.87 2.54
N VAL A 19 -8.82 -4.31 3.31
CA VAL A 19 -7.66 -5.07 2.79
C VAL A 19 -8.13 -6.40 2.21
N LYS A 20 -8.96 -7.13 2.94
CA LYS A 20 -9.47 -8.44 2.49
C LYS A 20 -10.31 -8.31 1.23
N ARG A 21 -11.15 -7.27 1.16
CA ARG A 21 -12.01 -7.03 -0.02
C ARG A 21 -11.19 -6.67 -1.24
N PHE A 22 -10.20 -5.80 -1.10
CA PHE A 22 -9.34 -5.47 -2.22
C PHE A 22 -8.49 -6.66 -2.66
N ASP A 23 -8.04 -7.49 -1.74
CA ASP A 23 -7.30 -8.71 -2.09
C ASP A 23 -8.14 -9.63 -2.98
N ALA A 24 -9.38 -9.88 -2.59
CA ALA A 24 -10.30 -10.70 -3.39
C ALA A 24 -10.58 -10.06 -4.77
N TYR A 25 -10.77 -8.76 -4.81
CA TYR A 25 -10.98 -7.99 -6.04
C TYR A 25 -9.77 -8.11 -6.96
N TRP A 26 -8.56 -7.86 -6.43
CA TRP A 26 -7.32 -7.97 -7.19
C TRP A 26 -7.12 -9.38 -7.75
N ARG A 27 -7.38 -10.42 -6.95
CA ARG A 27 -7.27 -11.80 -7.41
C ARG A 27 -8.24 -12.11 -8.54
N SER A 28 -9.42 -11.50 -8.52
CA SER A 28 -10.42 -11.69 -9.59
C SER A 28 -10.00 -11.12 -10.93
N LYS A 29 -8.98 -10.24 -10.95
CA LYS A 29 -8.50 -9.58 -12.18
C LYS A 29 -7.30 -10.29 -12.83
N TRP A 30 -6.84 -11.39 -12.28
CA TRP A 30 -5.79 -12.18 -12.91
C TRP A 30 -6.27 -12.79 -14.22
N HIS A 31 -5.37 -12.84 -15.22
CA HIS A 31 -5.61 -13.45 -16.52
C HIS A 31 -4.52 -14.51 -16.78
N GLY A 32 -4.77 -15.77 -16.40
CA GLY A 32 -3.77 -16.82 -16.49
C GLY A 32 -2.57 -16.52 -15.59
N ASP A 33 -1.37 -16.44 -16.17
CA ASP A 33 -0.15 -16.09 -15.44
C ASP A 33 0.12 -14.58 -15.44
N ALA A 34 -0.72 -13.77 -16.09
CA ALA A 34 -0.53 -12.33 -16.19
C ALA A 34 -1.10 -11.62 -14.99
N LEU A 35 -0.28 -10.78 -14.35
CA LEU A 35 -0.72 -9.90 -13.26
C LEU A 35 -1.80 -8.93 -13.75
N PRO A 36 -2.72 -8.52 -12.86
CA PRO A 36 -3.68 -7.46 -13.18
C PRO A 36 -2.96 -6.19 -13.63
N ARG A 37 -3.57 -5.50 -14.59
CA ARG A 37 -3.11 -4.18 -15.06
C ARG A 37 -3.80 -3.08 -14.25
N ARG A 38 -3.23 -1.87 -14.30
CA ARG A 38 -3.90 -0.71 -13.73
C ARG A 38 -5.32 -0.53 -14.34
N LEU A 39 -5.46 -0.80 -15.62
CA LEU A 39 -6.75 -0.67 -16.33
C LEU A 39 -7.80 -1.70 -15.87
N ASP A 40 -7.37 -2.81 -15.28
CA ASP A 40 -8.28 -3.82 -14.75
C ASP A 40 -8.88 -3.41 -13.40
N ILE A 41 -8.29 -2.41 -12.75
CA ILE A 41 -8.79 -1.85 -11.50
C ILE A 41 -9.74 -0.70 -11.85
N ASP A 42 -11.03 -0.94 -11.71
CA ASP A 42 -12.07 0.06 -12.00
C ASP A 42 -12.45 0.78 -10.71
N PRO A 43 -12.17 2.08 -10.61
CA PRO A 43 -12.51 2.84 -9.39
C PRO A 43 -13.99 2.77 -9.02
N SER A 44 -14.89 2.62 -10.00
CA SER A 44 -16.33 2.52 -9.72
C SER A 44 -16.70 1.26 -8.95
N GLU A 45 -15.88 0.21 -9.05
CA GLU A 45 -16.11 -1.06 -8.36
C GLU A 45 -15.56 -1.05 -6.91
N ILE A 46 -14.75 -0.05 -6.56
CA ILE A 46 -14.07 0.05 -5.26
C ILE A 46 -14.24 1.43 -4.62
N LEU A 47 -15.35 2.12 -4.88
CA LEU A 47 -15.57 3.50 -4.42
C LEU A 47 -15.36 3.68 -2.92
N ASP A 48 -15.82 2.75 -2.13
CA ASP A 48 -15.71 2.80 -0.67
C ASP A 48 -14.29 2.53 -0.16
N LEU A 49 -13.43 1.95 -1.00
CA LEU A 49 -12.02 1.70 -0.65
C LEU A 49 -11.10 2.86 -1.05
N LEU A 50 -11.55 3.73 -1.96
CA LEU A 50 -10.71 4.80 -2.50
C LEU A 50 -10.11 5.73 -1.44
N PRO A 51 -10.80 6.07 -0.34
CA PRO A 51 -10.19 6.88 0.70
C PRO A 51 -8.95 6.29 1.35
N LEU A 52 -8.81 4.96 1.29
CA LEU A 52 -7.68 4.21 1.86
C LEU A 52 -6.67 3.76 0.82
N PHE A 53 -6.94 4.03 -0.46
CA PHE A 53 -6.21 3.47 -1.60
C PHE A 53 -5.00 4.32 -1.96
N ILE A 54 -3.90 3.64 -2.31
CA ILE A 54 -2.69 4.27 -2.83
C ILE A 54 -2.34 3.59 -4.14
N LEU A 55 -2.03 4.39 -5.17
CA LEU A 55 -1.47 3.90 -6.42
C LEU A 55 -0.07 4.46 -6.57
N ALA A 56 0.90 3.58 -6.82
CA ALA A 56 2.30 3.96 -6.99
C ALA A 56 2.83 3.47 -8.32
N ASP A 57 3.64 4.30 -8.98
CA ASP A 57 4.47 3.91 -10.11
C ASP A 57 5.81 3.39 -9.59
N ILE A 58 6.33 2.36 -10.24
CA ILE A 58 7.61 1.74 -9.88
C ILE A 58 8.60 2.01 -11.00
N GLU A 59 9.69 2.70 -10.66
CA GLU A 59 10.83 2.92 -11.56
C GLU A 59 11.91 1.90 -11.23
N ALA A 60 12.64 1.43 -12.25
CA ALA A 60 13.49 0.27 -12.08
C ALA A 60 14.98 0.59 -11.86
N GLN A 61 15.52 1.66 -12.46
CA GLN A 61 16.97 1.94 -12.42
C GLN A 61 17.22 3.44 -12.31
N PRO A 62 17.46 3.94 -11.09
CA PRO A 62 17.37 3.26 -9.80
C PRO A 62 15.92 2.91 -9.43
N PHE A 63 15.75 1.97 -8.50
CA PHE A 63 14.44 1.64 -7.99
C PHE A 63 13.88 2.83 -7.21
N ARG A 64 12.73 3.34 -7.65
CA ARG A 64 12.03 4.44 -6.98
C ARG A 64 10.54 4.19 -6.99
N VAL A 65 9.88 4.60 -5.92
CA VAL A 65 8.43 4.54 -5.77
C VAL A 65 7.87 5.95 -5.87
N ARG A 66 7.00 6.18 -6.85
CA ARG A 66 6.32 7.47 -7.02
C ARG A 66 4.83 7.30 -6.74
N PHE A 67 4.32 8.01 -5.77
CA PHE A 67 2.89 7.98 -5.44
C PHE A 67 2.10 8.81 -6.45
N ARG A 68 1.24 8.13 -7.22
CA ARG A 68 0.40 8.78 -8.23
C ARG A 68 -0.93 9.23 -7.68
N LEU A 69 -1.49 8.46 -6.75
CA LEU A 69 -2.77 8.71 -6.12
C LEU A 69 -2.69 8.27 -4.67
N CYS A 70 -3.20 9.12 -3.79
CA CYS A 70 -3.31 8.82 -2.38
C CYS A 70 -4.72 9.14 -1.90
N GLY A 71 -5.36 8.17 -1.27
CA GLY A 71 -6.71 8.33 -0.74
C GLY A 71 -6.78 9.39 0.36
N THR A 72 -7.94 10.01 0.52
CA THR A 72 -8.12 11.14 1.43
C THR A 72 -7.88 10.79 2.90
N ARG A 73 -8.24 9.58 3.33
CA ARG A 73 -8.00 9.15 4.73
C ARG A 73 -6.51 8.91 4.99
N VAL A 74 -5.78 8.41 4.00
CA VAL A 74 -4.33 8.22 4.12
C VAL A 74 -3.64 9.57 4.24
N SER A 75 -4.02 10.53 3.39
CA SER A 75 -3.44 11.89 3.42
C SER A 75 -3.68 12.62 4.74
N LEU A 76 -4.82 12.38 5.39
CA LEU A 76 -5.14 13.01 6.69
C LEU A 76 -4.31 12.46 7.83
N LEU A 77 -3.83 11.23 7.72
CA LEU A 77 -3.12 10.55 8.80
C LEU A 77 -1.60 10.66 8.66
N ASP A 78 -1.15 11.04 7.48
CA ASP A 78 0.26 11.17 7.15
C ASP A 78 0.44 12.44 6.30
N GLU A 79 1.60 12.63 5.67
CA GLU A 79 1.77 13.75 4.74
C GLU A 79 1.11 13.46 3.39
N GLU A 80 0.86 14.51 2.60
CA GLU A 80 0.31 14.36 1.25
C GLU A 80 1.34 13.67 0.34
N LEU A 81 0.96 12.50 -0.17
CA LEU A 81 1.85 11.66 -0.96
C LEU A 81 1.71 11.88 -2.47
N THR A 82 0.56 12.39 -2.93
CA THR A 82 0.25 12.45 -4.37
C THR A 82 1.31 13.25 -5.15
N GLY A 83 1.88 12.62 -6.16
CA GLY A 83 2.89 13.23 -7.03
C GLY A 83 4.31 13.18 -6.48
N ARG A 84 4.52 12.64 -5.27
CA ARG A 84 5.84 12.63 -4.62
C ARG A 84 6.49 11.26 -4.74
N TYR A 85 7.81 11.28 -4.77
CA TYR A 85 8.60 10.06 -4.59
C TYR A 85 8.74 9.73 -3.12
N LEU A 86 8.81 8.45 -2.80
CA LEU A 86 9.05 7.97 -1.44
C LEU A 86 10.31 8.59 -0.84
N ASP A 87 11.39 8.65 -1.62
CA ASP A 87 12.69 9.18 -1.16
C ASP A 87 12.70 10.70 -0.95
N ASP A 88 11.70 11.41 -1.47
CA ASP A 88 11.55 12.87 -1.30
C ASP A 88 10.62 13.26 -0.13
N LEU A 89 10.02 12.30 0.57
CA LEU A 89 9.11 12.60 1.68
C LEU A 89 9.86 13.28 2.83
N LYS A 90 9.27 14.33 3.38
CA LYS A 90 9.93 15.16 4.38
C LYS A 90 9.66 14.73 5.82
N ASN A 91 8.46 14.16 6.06
CA ASN A 91 8.02 13.80 7.41
C ASN A 91 8.23 12.32 7.74
N THR A 92 8.90 11.61 6.85
CA THR A 92 9.18 10.17 6.99
C THR A 92 10.68 10.01 7.24
N SER A 93 11.06 9.28 8.29
CA SER A 93 12.47 9.04 8.61
C SER A 93 13.17 8.22 7.53
N ALA A 94 14.49 8.31 7.46
CA ALA A 94 15.30 7.53 6.51
C ALA A 94 15.10 6.02 6.72
N ASP A 95 15.02 5.55 7.96
CA ASP A 95 14.81 4.15 8.28
C ASP A 95 13.42 3.67 7.81
N GLU A 96 12.40 4.48 7.99
CA GLU A 96 11.05 4.15 7.54
C GLU A 96 10.96 4.13 6.01
N LYS A 97 11.57 5.11 5.32
CA LYS A 97 11.65 5.12 3.86
C LYS A 97 12.31 3.84 3.35
N GLN A 98 13.39 3.41 3.98
CA GLN A 98 14.10 2.19 3.60
C GLN A 98 13.23 0.95 3.79
N ARG A 99 12.48 0.86 4.88
CA ARG A 99 11.56 -0.26 5.12
C ARG A 99 10.44 -0.30 4.10
N ILE A 100 9.85 0.84 3.79
CA ILE A 100 8.79 0.94 2.78
C ILE A 100 9.33 0.54 1.41
N GLN A 101 10.49 1.07 1.04
CA GLN A 101 11.14 0.70 -0.22
C GLN A 101 11.37 -0.79 -0.33
N THR A 102 11.88 -1.41 0.73
CA THR A 102 12.12 -2.86 0.78
C THR A 102 10.83 -3.66 0.58
N MET A 103 9.72 -3.20 1.17
CA MET A 103 8.43 -3.86 0.97
C MET A 103 7.99 -3.79 -0.50
N TYR A 104 8.11 -2.63 -1.13
CA TYR A 104 7.77 -2.49 -2.56
C TYR A 104 8.70 -3.33 -3.45
N GLU A 105 9.99 -3.35 -3.15
CA GLU A 105 10.95 -4.18 -3.89
C GLU A 105 10.60 -5.66 -3.83
N ARG A 106 10.22 -6.15 -2.65
CA ARG A 106 9.80 -7.55 -2.47
C ARG A 106 8.54 -7.87 -3.27
N VAL A 107 7.54 -7.00 -3.23
CA VAL A 107 6.31 -7.18 -4.02
C VAL A 107 6.62 -7.26 -5.50
N CYS A 108 7.52 -6.41 -5.99
CA CYS A 108 7.93 -6.42 -7.40
C CYS A 108 8.71 -7.68 -7.77
N LEU A 109 9.60 -8.13 -6.91
CA LEU A 109 10.43 -9.31 -7.15
C LEU A 109 9.61 -10.60 -7.09
N ASP A 110 8.80 -10.74 -6.06
CA ASP A 110 8.02 -11.95 -5.82
C ASP A 110 6.75 -12.02 -6.66
N ARG A 111 6.30 -10.89 -7.20
CA ARG A 111 5.04 -10.76 -7.95
C ARG A 111 3.85 -11.27 -7.14
N GLN A 112 3.90 -11.02 -5.84
CA GLN A 112 2.89 -11.44 -4.86
C GLN A 112 2.57 -10.30 -3.92
N PRO A 113 1.36 -10.26 -3.35
CA PRO A 113 1.03 -9.26 -2.34
C PRO A 113 1.87 -9.43 -1.08
N LEU A 114 2.07 -8.31 -0.39
CA LEU A 114 2.67 -8.29 0.95
C LEU A 114 1.68 -7.65 1.90
N TYR A 115 1.41 -8.32 3.02
CA TYR A 115 0.48 -7.85 4.05
C TYR A 115 1.27 -7.44 5.28
N MET A 116 0.86 -6.36 5.94
CA MET A 116 1.60 -5.84 7.07
C MET A 116 0.67 -5.36 8.19
N ARG A 117 1.20 -5.37 9.39
CA ARG A 117 0.61 -4.74 10.56
C ARG A 117 1.66 -3.85 11.21
N ALA A 118 1.25 -2.65 11.59
CA ALA A 118 2.10 -1.72 12.32
C ALA A 118 1.32 -1.09 13.47
N SER A 119 2.04 -0.56 14.46
CA SER A 119 1.43 0.19 15.55
C SER A 119 2.13 1.53 15.67
N ASN A 120 1.35 2.60 15.76
CA ASN A 120 1.85 3.95 15.96
C ASN A 120 1.24 4.53 17.23
N PRO A 121 2.02 5.25 18.05
CA PRO A 121 1.42 5.97 19.18
C PRO A 121 0.53 7.10 18.66
N SER A 122 -0.69 7.18 19.18
CA SER A 122 -1.59 8.29 18.89
C SER A 122 -1.10 9.54 19.61
N GLN A 123 -0.92 10.63 18.86
CA GLN A 123 -0.54 11.91 19.44
C GLN A 123 -1.63 12.52 20.31
N GLN A 124 -2.91 12.12 20.08
CA GLN A 124 -4.06 12.67 20.80
C GLN A 124 -4.33 11.95 22.11
N THR A 125 -4.17 10.63 22.14
CA THR A 125 -4.58 9.82 23.29
C THR A 125 -3.43 9.10 23.98
N GLY A 126 -2.24 9.05 23.35
CA GLY A 126 -1.12 8.25 23.83
C GLY A 126 -1.27 6.75 23.61
N ASN A 127 -2.44 6.29 23.15
CA ASN A 127 -2.69 4.88 22.87
C ASN A 127 -2.08 4.48 21.54
N LEU A 128 -1.77 3.19 21.38
CA LEU A 128 -1.29 2.67 20.12
C LEU A 128 -2.44 2.57 19.10
N LEU A 129 -2.23 3.21 17.93
CA LEU A 129 -3.08 3.05 16.76
C LEU A 129 -2.55 1.92 15.91
N ARG A 130 -3.41 0.94 15.63
CA ARG A 130 -3.09 -0.16 14.75
C ARG A 130 -3.30 0.25 13.30
N LEU A 131 -2.27 0.03 12.48
CA LEU A 131 -2.35 0.12 11.03
C LEU A 131 -2.31 -1.29 10.47
N GLU A 132 -3.23 -1.60 9.58
CA GLU A 132 -3.16 -2.80 8.75
C GLU A 132 -3.14 -2.37 7.29
N GLY A 133 -2.30 -2.99 6.50
CA GLY A 133 -2.16 -2.61 5.11
C GLY A 133 -1.64 -3.73 4.25
N ALA A 134 -1.64 -3.48 2.96
CA ALA A 134 -1.07 -4.41 1.99
C ALA A 134 -0.66 -3.67 0.73
N ILE A 135 0.23 -4.31 -0.03
CA ILE A 135 0.72 -3.85 -1.32
C ILE A 135 0.49 -4.98 -2.32
N TRP A 136 -0.11 -4.65 -3.46
CA TRP A 136 -0.39 -5.60 -4.54
C TRP A 136 0.34 -5.19 -5.82
N PRO A 137 0.98 -6.13 -6.52
CA PRO A 137 1.65 -5.83 -7.78
C PRO A 137 0.67 -5.66 -8.93
N LEU A 138 0.97 -4.74 -9.83
CA LEU A 138 0.29 -4.53 -11.10
C LEU A 138 1.33 -4.50 -12.22
N SER A 139 0.93 -4.91 -13.43
CA SER A 139 1.86 -4.93 -14.56
C SER A 139 1.16 -4.51 -15.85
N SER A 140 1.72 -3.52 -16.54
CA SER A 140 1.19 -3.07 -17.85
C SER A 140 1.38 -4.11 -18.95
N ASP A 141 2.42 -4.95 -18.87
CA ASP A 141 2.73 -5.96 -19.87
C ASP A 141 2.43 -7.40 -19.40
N GLY A 142 1.95 -7.55 -18.18
CA GLY A 142 1.65 -8.85 -17.57
C GLY A 142 2.84 -9.54 -16.91
N GLY A 143 4.06 -9.10 -17.17
CA GLY A 143 5.28 -9.70 -16.65
C GLY A 143 5.98 -8.87 -15.59
N ARG A 144 6.48 -7.69 -15.97
CA ARG A 144 7.20 -6.81 -15.07
C ARG A 144 6.23 -5.96 -14.25
N VAL A 145 6.48 -5.90 -12.94
CA VAL A 145 5.71 -5.02 -12.04
C VAL A 145 6.19 -3.58 -12.24
N ASP A 146 5.32 -2.73 -12.78
CA ASP A 146 5.58 -1.32 -13.01
C ASP A 146 4.68 -0.39 -12.21
N LYS A 147 3.69 -0.96 -11.51
CA LYS A 147 2.82 -0.23 -10.59
C LYS A 147 2.49 -1.12 -9.41
N CYS A 148 2.09 -0.49 -8.30
CA CYS A 148 1.55 -1.19 -7.15
C CYS A 148 0.30 -0.47 -6.67
N ALA A 149 -0.70 -1.25 -6.27
CA ALA A 149 -1.81 -0.78 -5.48
C ALA A 149 -1.51 -1.03 -4.01
N ALA A 150 -1.97 -0.16 -3.12
CA ALA A 150 -1.85 -0.38 -1.69
C ALA A 150 -3.09 0.14 -0.98
N ILE A 151 -3.36 -0.44 0.18
CA ILE A 151 -4.37 0.04 1.13
C ILE A 151 -3.71 0.20 2.49
N GLU A 152 -3.98 1.32 3.14
CA GLU A 152 -3.67 1.55 4.54
C GLU A 152 -4.97 1.77 5.30
N ASP A 153 -5.23 0.93 6.27
CA ASP A 153 -6.43 0.97 7.09
C ASP A 153 -6.07 1.09 8.56
N PHE A 154 -6.88 1.83 9.29
CA PHE A 154 -6.78 1.97 10.74
C PHE A 154 -8.04 1.37 11.35
N PRO A 155 -8.08 0.05 11.59
CA PRO A 155 -9.31 -0.65 12.00
C PRO A 155 -9.95 -0.10 13.27
N ASP A 156 -9.14 0.51 14.16
CA ASP A 156 -9.61 1.04 15.44
C ASP A 156 -10.26 2.42 15.31
N LEU A 157 -10.13 3.09 14.16
CA LEU A 157 -10.74 4.41 13.94
C LEU A 157 -12.10 4.36 13.26
N GLY A 158 -12.55 3.19 12.87
CA GLY A 158 -13.87 2.96 12.26
C GLY A 158 -14.08 3.58 10.90
#